data_20e72b8baa97b544885504a350412c2d
#
_entry.id   20e72b8baa97b544885504a350412c2d
#
_cell.length_a   1.000
_cell.length_b   1.000
_cell.length_c   1.000
_cell.angle_alpha   90.00
_cell.angle_beta   90.00
_cell.angle_gamma   90.00
#
_symmetry.space_group_name_H-M   'P 1'
#
loop_
_entity.id
_entity.type
_entity.pdbx_description
1 polymer ?
#
loop_
_entity_poly.entity_id
_entity_poly.type
_entity_poly.pdbx_seq_one_letter_code
_entity_poly.pdbx_strand_id
1 'polypeptide(L)'
;EIASLPVDEQLRLFGEVFDPQSDEEARTLALTYLEEKHADALRAMDAMEWLDIDRVAARLLGREGLTSVEWVYLKMALTGLGNPEARYVMIDEAQDYSQGQLAVLASYFRRAHFLLLGDPNQAIFEGTATWDEMRAVFEEMRGAVSQCRLMTSYRSTPAITDLFARLLPAGEAMEVAS
;
A
#
# COMPACT_ATOMS: atom_id res chain seq x y z
N GLU A 1 -40.18 19.37 0.86
CA GLU A 1 -39.26 20.45 1.30
C GLU A 1 -38.56 21.14 0.11
N ILE A 2 -38.18 20.48 -1.01
CA ILE A 2 -37.57 21.13 -2.18
C ILE A 2 -38.61 21.95 -2.95
N ALA A 3 -39.81 21.42 -3.15
CA ALA A 3 -40.94 22.17 -3.75
C ALA A 3 -41.43 23.33 -2.85
N SER A 4 -40.99 23.44 -1.60
CA SER A 4 -41.25 24.56 -0.71
C SER A 4 -40.13 25.61 -0.69
N LEU A 5 -39.08 25.45 -1.48
CA LEU A 5 -38.06 26.49 -1.68
C LEU A 5 -38.65 27.66 -2.46
N PRO A 6 -38.21 28.90 -2.18
CA PRO A 6 -38.56 30.03 -2.99
C PRO A 6 -38.18 29.85 -4.47
N VAL A 7 -39.01 30.36 -5.39
CA VAL A 7 -38.80 30.21 -6.85
C VAL A 7 -37.43 30.67 -7.30
N ASP A 8 -36.93 31.77 -6.76
CA ASP A 8 -35.61 32.29 -7.02
C ASP A 8 -34.48 31.38 -6.57
N GLU A 9 -34.68 30.65 -5.49
CA GLU A 9 -33.73 29.63 -4.98
C GLU A 9 -33.79 28.37 -5.81
N GLN A 10 -34.95 27.93 -6.25
CA GLN A 10 -35.11 26.81 -7.19
C GLN A 10 -34.43 27.13 -8.53
N LEU A 11 -34.65 28.32 -9.12
CA LEU A 11 -34.00 28.74 -10.35
C LEU A 11 -32.47 28.81 -10.22
N ARG A 12 -31.97 29.26 -9.08
CA ARG A 12 -30.53 29.34 -8.82
C ARG A 12 -29.87 27.97 -8.70
N LEU A 13 -30.55 27.02 -8.08
CA LEU A 13 -30.00 25.68 -7.78
C LEU A 13 -30.18 24.68 -8.92
N PHE A 14 -31.29 24.78 -9.65
CA PHE A 14 -31.69 23.79 -10.65
C PHE A 14 -31.80 24.37 -12.07
N GLY A 15 -31.69 25.67 -12.22
CA GLY A 15 -31.89 26.35 -13.53
C GLY A 15 -33.35 26.39 -13.99
N GLU A 16 -34.27 25.77 -13.27
CA GLU A 16 -35.70 25.70 -13.57
C GLU A 16 -36.51 25.58 -12.27
N VAL A 17 -37.83 25.86 -12.39
CA VAL A 17 -38.76 25.68 -11.26
C VAL A 17 -39.28 24.24 -11.27
N PHE A 18 -39.08 23.56 -10.17
CA PHE A 18 -39.47 22.16 -10.03
C PHE A 18 -40.86 22.02 -9.42
N ASP A 19 -41.70 21.28 -10.10
CA ASP A 19 -42.99 20.80 -9.62
C ASP A 19 -43.05 19.30 -9.78
N PRO A 20 -42.44 18.53 -8.81
CA PRO A 20 -42.34 17.08 -8.92
C PRO A 20 -43.74 16.46 -8.97
N GLN A 21 -43.99 15.66 -10.00
CA GLN A 21 -45.31 15.04 -10.25
C GLN A 21 -45.47 13.71 -9.47
N SER A 22 -44.39 13.24 -8.85
CA SER A 22 -44.39 12.02 -8.04
C SER A 22 -43.44 12.11 -6.85
N ASP A 23 -43.68 11.30 -5.81
CA ASP A 23 -42.81 11.18 -4.66
C ASP A 23 -41.38 10.66 -5.03
N GLU A 24 -41.30 9.85 -6.08
CA GLU A 24 -40.04 9.32 -6.58
C GLU A 24 -39.19 10.40 -7.27
N GLU A 25 -39.82 11.23 -8.06
CA GLU A 25 -39.20 12.39 -8.69
C GLU A 25 -38.72 13.41 -7.65
N ALA A 26 -39.57 13.71 -6.66
CA ALA A 26 -39.22 14.59 -5.54
C ALA A 26 -38.02 14.05 -4.75
N ARG A 27 -37.94 12.74 -4.59
CA ARG A 27 -36.83 12.08 -3.88
C ARG A 27 -35.53 12.15 -4.67
N THR A 28 -35.57 11.92 -5.97
CA THR A 28 -34.42 11.99 -6.87
C THR A 28 -33.84 13.40 -6.88
N LEU A 29 -34.68 14.40 -7.01
CA LEU A 29 -34.30 15.81 -6.96
C LEU A 29 -33.67 16.19 -5.62
N ALA A 30 -34.25 15.70 -4.51
CA ALA A 30 -33.69 15.94 -3.18
C ALA A 30 -32.28 15.35 -3.05
N LEU A 31 -32.05 14.16 -3.58
CA LEU A 31 -30.74 13.53 -3.56
C LEU A 31 -29.73 14.30 -4.39
N THR A 32 -30.06 14.68 -5.60
CA THR A 32 -29.21 15.48 -6.49
C THR A 32 -28.82 16.82 -5.83
N TYR A 33 -29.80 17.51 -5.24
CA TYR A 33 -29.53 18.75 -4.51
C TYR A 33 -28.58 18.55 -3.33
N LEU A 34 -28.77 17.49 -2.54
CA LEU A 34 -27.90 17.20 -1.40
C LEU A 34 -26.48 16.82 -1.85
N GLU A 35 -26.36 16.08 -2.92
CA GLU A 35 -25.07 15.71 -3.51
C GLU A 35 -24.32 16.96 -4.01
N GLU A 36 -24.97 17.85 -4.73
CA GLU A 36 -24.37 19.10 -5.19
C GLU A 36 -24.00 20.02 -4.03
N LYS A 37 -24.93 20.21 -3.09
CA LYS A 37 -24.72 21.08 -1.92
C LYS A 37 -23.58 20.62 -1.03
N HIS A 38 -23.38 19.32 -0.94
CA HIS A 38 -22.37 18.70 -0.07
C HIS A 38 -21.23 18.04 -0.85
N ALA A 39 -21.08 18.38 -2.16
CA ALA A 39 -20.07 17.77 -3.03
C ALA A 39 -18.65 17.89 -2.46
N ASP A 40 -18.28 19.01 -1.85
CA ASP A 40 -16.98 19.19 -1.21
C ASP A 40 -16.80 18.26 0.00
N ALA A 41 -17.81 18.15 0.84
CA ALA A 41 -17.78 17.28 2.00
C ALA A 41 -17.73 15.79 1.58
N LEU A 42 -18.48 15.42 0.54
CA LEU A 42 -18.45 14.05 0.01
C LEU A 42 -17.08 13.71 -0.57
N ARG A 43 -16.47 14.64 -1.34
CA ARG A 43 -15.10 14.47 -1.84
C ARG A 43 -14.08 14.33 -0.70
N ALA A 44 -14.17 15.16 0.32
CA ALA A 44 -13.30 15.08 1.49
C ALA A 44 -13.48 13.77 2.27
N MET A 45 -14.70 13.26 2.32
CA MET A 45 -14.99 11.93 2.93
C MET A 45 -14.41 10.80 2.10
N ASP A 46 -14.58 10.81 0.79
CA ASP A 46 -14.04 9.80 -0.12
C ASP A 46 -12.50 9.81 -0.13
N ALA A 47 -11.90 11.00 -0.09
CA ALA A 47 -10.45 11.18 0.05
C ALA A 47 -9.91 10.89 1.46
N MET A 48 -10.81 10.63 2.42
CA MET A 48 -10.49 10.41 3.85
C MET A 48 -9.74 11.59 4.48
N GLU A 49 -9.97 12.82 4.04
CA GLU A 49 -9.34 14.04 4.56
C GLU A 49 -9.75 14.35 6.01
N TRP A 50 -10.85 13.77 6.48
CA TRP A 50 -11.30 13.85 7.87
C TRP A 50 -10.40 13.08 8.84
N LEU A 51 -9.55 12.17 8.33
CA LEU A 51 -8.69 11.30 9.12
C LEU A 51 -7.28 11.90 9.23
N ASP A 52 -7.00 12.52 10.37
CA ASP A 52 -5.68 13.05 10.70
C ASP A 52 -4.77 11.92 11.22
N ILE A 53 -4.05 11.29 10.29
CA ILE A 53 -3.15 10.16 10.58
C ILE A 53 -2.04 10.57 11.54
N ASP A 54 -1.48 11.76 11.39
CA ASP A 54 -0.38 12.24 12.24
C ASP A 54 -0.85 12.44 13.69
N ARG A 55 -2.03 12.98 13.87
CA ARG A 55 -2.64 13.13 15.20
C ARG A 55 -2.97 11.79 15.86
N VAL A 56 -3.48 10.83 15.08
CA VAL A 56 -3.73 9.47 15.57
C VAL A 56 -2.42 8.82 15.98
N ALA A 57 -1.39 8.92 15.15
CA ALA A 57 -0.07 8.37 15.42
C ALA A 57 0.59 8.98 16.66
N ALA A 58 0.56 10.30 16.81
CA ALA A 58 1.11 10.98 17.99
C ALA A 58 0.49 10.45 19.28
N ARG A 59 -0.81 10.15 19.27
CA ARG A 59 -1.51 9.56 20.43
C ARG A 59 -1.13 8.10 20.67
N LEU A 60 -0.97 7.31 19.64
CA LEU A 60 -0.66 5.88 19.75
C LEU A 60 0.80 5.64 20.13
N LEU A 61 1.72 6.39 19.52
CA LEU A 61 3.16 6.18 19.67
C LEU A 61 3.78 7.05 20.77
N GLY A 62 3.06 8.04 21.28
CA GLY A 62 3.56 9.00 22.28
C GLY A 62 4.68 9.91 21.76
N ARG A 63 4.81 10.04 20.43
CA ARG A 63 5.80 10.90 19.75
C ARG A 63 5.20 11.57 18.52
N GLU A 64 5.78 12.68 18.14
CA GLU A 64 5.47 13.36 16.88
C GLU A 64 6.42 12.88 15.77
N GLY A 65 5.98 13.04 14.54
CA GLY A 65 6.68 12.64 13.33
C GLY A 65 6.60 11.14 13.04
N LEU A 66 6.15 10.82 11.84
CA LEU A 66 6.09 9.47 11.30
C LEU A 66 7.08 9.34 10.17
N THR A 67 7.68 8.16 10.05
CA THR A 67 8.29 7.76 8.79
C THR A 67 7.20 7.53 7.74
N SER A 68 7.54 7.63 6.46
CA SER A 68 6.58 7.36 5.38
C SER A 68 5.98 5.95 5.47
N VAL A 69 6.77 4.98 5.92
CA VAL A 69 6.34 3.58 6.10
C VAL A 69 5.30 3.47 7.23
N GLU A 70 5.55 4.08 8.38
CA GLU A 70 4.61 4.10 9.51
C GLU A 70 3.30 4.81 9.13
N TRP A 71 3.40 5.92 8.42
CA TRP A 71 2.24 6.66 7.96
C TRP A 71 1.35 5.82 7.02
N VAL A 72 1.96 5.20 6.01
CA VAL A 72 1.24 4.32 5.08
C VAL A 72 0.62 3.14 5.81
N TYR A 73 1.37 2.49 6.71
CA TYR A 73 0.87 1.37 7.49
C TYR A 73 -0.36 1.74 8.33
N LEU A 74 -0.29 2.86 9.06
CA LEU A 74 -1.41 3.36 9.85
C LEU A 74 -2.62 3.72 8.98
N LYS A 75 -2.40 4.40 7.85
CA LYS A 75 -3.47 4.69 6.90
C LYS A 75 -4.16 3.42 6.43
N MET A 76 -3.40 2.40 6.05
CA MET A 76 -3.95 1.11 5.63
C MET A 76 -4.72 0.42 6.75
N ALA A 77 -4.19 0.41 7.96
CA ALA A 77 -4.83 -0.20 9.12
C ALA A 77 -6.17 0.46 9.48
N LEU A 78 -6.23 1.80 9.38
CA LEU A 78 -7.41 2.57 9.74
C LEU A 78 -8.48 2.61 8.64
N THR A 79 -8.06 2.55 7.38
CA THR A 79 -8.97 2.73 6.23
C THR A 79 -9.29 1.44 5.49
N GLY A 80 -8.57 0.37 5.79
CA GLY A 80 -8.67 -0.88 5.03
C GLY A 80 -8.08 -0.81 3.61
N LEU A 81 -7.35 0.27 3.30
CA LEU A 81 -6.70 0.45 2.00
C LEU A 81 -5.84 -0.76 1.64
N GLY A 82 -6.02 -1.29 0.44
CA GLY A 82 -5.28 -2.43 -0.06
C GLY A 82 -5.75 -2.84 -1.44
N ASN A 83 -5.00 -3.73 -2.08
CA ASN A 83 -5.36 -4.33 -3.36
C ASN A 83 -5.70 -5.82 -3.17
N PRO A 84 -6.98 -6.19 -3.06
CA PRO A 84 -7.40 -7.58 -2.89
C PRO A 84 -7.41 -8.37 -4.21
N GLU A 85 -7.26 -7.71 -5.36
CA GLU A 85 -7.35 -8.33 -6.69
C GLU A 85 -6.01 -8.93 -7.13
N ALA A 86 -4.90 -8.37 -6.66
CA ALA A 86 -3.58 -8.89 -6.96
C ALA A 86 -3.44 -10.33 -6.46
N ARG A 87 -2.98 -11.21 -7.35
CA ARG A 87 -2.78 -12.64 -7.07
C ARG A 87 -1.34 -12.99 -6.81
N TYR A 88 -0.42 -12.27 -7.43
CA TYR A 88 1.01 -12.48 -7.33
C TYR A 88 1.72 -11.14 -7.20
N VAL A 89 2.69 -11.07 -6.32
CA VAL A 89 3.59 -9.94 -6.15
C VAL A 89 5.01 -10.46 -6.19
N MET A 90 5.80 -9.91 -7.09
CA MET A 90 7.23 -10.20 -7.19
C MET A 90 8.00 -8.98 -6.73
N ILE A 91 8.91 -9.19 -5.81
CA ILE A 91 9.82 -8.15 -5.29
C ILE A 91 11.21 -8.57 -5.71
N ASP A 92 11.80 -7.79 -6.61
CA ASP A 92 13.20 -7.94 -7.01
C ASP A 92 14.09 -7.06 -6.12
N GLU A 93 15.36 -7.41 -6.01
CA GLU A 93 16.34 -6.74 -5.12
C GLU A 93 15.79 -6.59 -3.67
N ALA A 94 15.20 -7.67 -3.16
CA ALA A 94 14.53 -7.66 -1.88
C ALA A 94 15.44 -7.27 -0.71
N GLN A 95 16.76 -7.45 -0.82
CA GLN A 95 17.75 -7.02 0.17
C GLN A 95 17.79 -5.51 0.41
N ASP A 96 17.20 -4.70 -0.48
CA ASP A 96 17.14 -3.24 -0.33
C ASP A 96 15.91 -2.74 0.45
N TYR A 97 15.03 -3.66 0.86
CA TYR A 97 13.81 -3.34 1.60
C TYR A 97 14.01 -3.48 3.12
N SER A 98 13.44 -2.56 3.88
CA SER A 98 13.30 -2.71 5.33
C SER A 98 12.15 -3.65 5.71
N GLN A 99 12.17 -4.20 6.92
CA GLN A 99 11.06 -5.00 7.47
C GLN A 99 9.71 -4.26 7.38
N GLY A 100 9.70 -2.97 7.71
CA GLY A 100 8.48 -2.15 7.67
C GLY A 100 7.92 -2.00 6.26
N GLN A 101 8.78 -1.82 5.24
CA GLN A 101 8.34 -1.76 3.85
C GLN A 101 7.75 -3.09 3.38
N LEU A 102 8.37 -4.21 3.74
CA LEU A 102 7.85 -5.53 3.42
C LEU A 102 6.53 -5.82 4.14
N ALA A 103 6.38 -5.41 5.40
CA ALA A 103 5.12 -5.52 6.14
C ALA A 103 3.99 -4.69 5.51
N VAL A 104 4.30 -3.47 5.03
CA VAL A 104 3.36 -2.63 4.28
C VAL A 104 2.91 -3.32 3.00
N LEU A 105 3.85 -3.84 2.19
CA LEU A 105 3.53 -4.55 0.95
C LEU A 105 2.69 -5.81 1.24
N ALA A 106 3.07 -6.59 2.23
CA ALA A 106 2.31 -7.76 2.65
C ALA A 106 0.89 -7.40 3.12
N SER A 107 0.72 -6.30 3.83
CA SER A 107 -0.60 -5.82 4.27
C SER A 107 -1.44 -5.28 3.11
N TYR A 108 -0.82 -4.58 2.17
CA TYR A 108 -1.50 -3.99 1.01
C TYR A 108 -2.05 -5.06 0.05
N PHE A 109 -1.23 -6.08 -0.25
CA PHE A 109 -1.59 -7.18 -1.14
C PHE A 109 -2.01 -8.44 -0.37
N ARG A 110 -3.01 -8.31 0.48
CA ARG A 110 -3.43 -9.34 1.45
C ARG A 110 -3.74 -10.73 0.86
N ARG A 111 -4.10 -10.83 -0.41
CA ARG A 111 -4.49 -12.07 -1.10
C ARG A 111 -3.44 -12.58 -2.08
N ALA A 112 -2.35 -11.87 -2.24
CA ALA A 112 -1.33 -12.23 -3.20
C ALA A 112 -0.35 -13.28 -2.63
N HIS A 113 0.17 -14.12 -3.52
CA HIS A 113 1.37 -14.91 -3.28
C HIS A 113 2.58 -14.04 -3.55
N PHE A 114 3.58 -14.11 -2.67
CA PHE A 114 4.79 -13.32 -2.80
C PHE A 114 5.95 -14.16 -3.27
N LEU A 115 6.76 -13.59 -4.16
CA LEU A 115 8.08 -14.09 -4.54
C LEU A 115 9.09 -12.96 -4.30
N LEU A 116 10.03 -13.20 -3.40
CA LEU A 116 11.13 -12.29 -3.12
C LEU A 116 12.39 -12.83 -3.79
N LEU A 117 13.02 -11.99 -4.58
CA LEU A 117 14.29 -12.28 -5.26
C LEU A 117 15.33 -11.27 -4.79
N GLY A 118 16.56 -11.70 -4.62
CA GLY A 118 17.65 -10.82 -4.24
C GLY A 118 18.90 -11.57 -3.81
N ASP A 119 19.95 -10.83 -3.54
CA ASP A 119 21.24 -11.34 -3.10
C ASP A 119 21.64 -10.67 -1.77
N PRO A 120 21.79 -11.42 -0.66
CA PRO A 120 22.14 -10.85 0.65
C PRO A 120 23.48 -10.11 0.64
N ASN A 121 24.38 -10.45 -0.30
CA ASN A 121 25.71 -9.86 -0.41
C ASN A 121 25.73 -8.54 -1.20
N GLN A 122 24.61 -8.13 -1.78
CA GLN A 122 24.47 -6.90 -2.55
C GLN A 122 23.70 -5.80 -1.80
N ALA A 123 23.32 -6.00 -0.56
CA ALA A 123 22.69 -4.97 0.26
C ALA A 123 23.65 -3.79 0.47
N ILE A 124 23.26 -2.61 -0.02
CA ILE A 124 24.07 -1.38 0.05
C ILE A 124 23.51 -0.33 0.99
N PHE A 125 22.27 -0.50 1.45
CA PHE A 125 21.59 0.44 2.34
C PHE A 125 21.61 -0.05 3.79
N GLU A 126 21.82 0.87 4.72
CA GLU A 126 21.66 0.58 6.15
C GLU A 126 20.18 0.45 6.53
N GLY A 127 19.88 -0.44 7.47
CA GLY A 127 18.52 -0.64 7.98
C GLY A 127 17.61 -1.48 7.07
N THR A 128 18.18 -2.16 6.08
CA THR A 128 17.47 -3.18 5.29
C THR A 128 17.31 -4.47 6.08
N ALA A 129 16.30 -5.27 5.71
CA ALA A 129 16.01 -6.53 6.38
C ALA A 129 16.97 -7.64 5.93
N THR A 130 17.44 -8.43 6.86
CA THR A 130 18.09 -9.71 6.58
C THR A 130 17.08 -10.73 6.04
N TRP A 131 17.55 -11.80 5.39
CA TRP A 131 16.68 -12.86 4.88
C TRP A 131 15.86 -13.55 5.99
N ASP A 132 16.43 -13.70 7.17
CA ASP A 132 15.73 -14.30 8.31
C ASP A 132 14.62 -13.36 8.82
N GLU A 133 14.87 -12.06 8.85
CA GLU A 133 13.86 -11.05 9.20
C GLU A 133 12.75 -10.95 8.13
N MET A 134 13.10 -11.00 6.84
CA MET A 134 12.11 -11.08 5.76
C MET A 134 11.23 -12.30 5.90
N ARG A 135 11.85 -13.46 6.16
CA ARG A 135 11.13 -14.70 6.41
C ARG A 135 10.16 -14.54 7.58
N ALA A 136 10.64 -14.03 8.73
CA ALA A 136 9.80 -13.84 9.91
C ALA A 136 8.58 -12.96 9.63
N VAL A 137 8.74 -11.84 8.90
CA VAL A 137 7.64 -10.97 8.49
C VAL A 137 6.60 -11.74 7.67
N PHE A 138 7.05 -12.52 6.67
CA PHE A 138 6.11 -13.25 5.82
C PHE A 138 5.51 -14.48 6.49
N GLU A 139 6.24 -15.18 7.36
CA GLU A 139 5.69 -16.27 8.16
C GLU A 139 4.59 -15.80 9.11
N GLU A 140 4.79 -14.67 9.78
CA GLU A 140 3.78 -14.06 10.66
C GLU A 140 2.54 -13.61 9.88
N MET A 141 2.73 -12.95 8.74
CA MET A 141 1.64 -12.32 8.00
C MET A 141 0.95 -13.24 6.98
N ARG A 142 1.61 -14.31 6.54
CA ARG A 142 1.20 -15.13 5.39
C ARG A 142 1.23 -16.63 5.64
N GLY A 143 1.90 -17.07 6.69
CA GLY A 143 2.09 -18.48 7.00
C GLY A 143 3.36 -19.04 6.38
N ALA A 144 3.36 -20.31 5.95
CA ALA A 144 4.55 -21.01 5.54
C ALA A 144 5.32 -20.33 4.40
N VAL A 145 6.62 -20.16 4.60
CA VAL A 145 7.57 -19.61 3.62
C VAL A 145 8.56 -20.70 3.21
N SER A 146 8.82 -20.82 1.91
CA SER A 146 9.87 -21.67 1.37
C SER A 146 11.02 -20.82 0.83
N GLN A 147 12.25 -21.30 1.00
CA GLN A 147 13.45 -20.64 0.50
C GLN A 147 14.18 -21.56 -0.47
N CYS A 148 14.63 -20.98 -1.59
CA CYS A 148 15.50 -21.63 -2.53
C CYS A 148 16.75 -20.76 -2.74
N ARG A 149 17.92 -21.37 -2.83
CA ARG A 149 19.17 -20.68 -3.16
C ARG A 149 19.65 -21.12 -4.52
N LEU A 150 20.00 -20.15 -5.35
CA LEU A 150 20.66 -20.38 -6.63
C LEU A 150 22.16 -20.29 -6.40
N MET A 151 22.84 -21.44 -6.48
CA MET A 151 24.28 -21.54 -6.16
C MET A 151 25.18 -21.48 -7.41
N THR A 152 24.59 -21.47 -8.61
CA THR A 152 25.34 -21.49 -9.84
C THR A 152 25.19 -20.18 -10.59
N SER A 153 26.31 -19.55 -10.92
CA SER A 153 26.34 -18.32 -11.74
C SER A 153 26.44 -18.66 -13.23
N TYR A 154 25.46 -18.16 -13.99
CA TYR A 154 25.44 -18.24 -15.47
C TYR A 154 25.68 -16.88 -16.13
N ARG A 155 25.71 -15.80 -15.34
CA ARG A 155 25.74 -14.42 -15.82
C ARG A 155 27.16 -13.91 -16.05
N SER A 156 28.09 -14.36 -15.22
CA SER A 156 29.47 -13.87 -15.22
C SER A 156 30.44 -14.95 -15.70
N THR A 157 31.56 -14.52 -16.25
CA THR A 157 32.63 -15.45 -16.61
C THR A 157 33.24 -16.12 -15.38
N PRO A 158 33.81 -17.35 -15.50
CA PRO A 158 34.43 -18.06 -14.39
C PRO A 158 35.44 -17.21 -13.59
N ALA A 159 36.28 -16.44 -14.29
CA ALA A 159 37.29 -15.58 -13.65
C ALA A 159 36.67 -14.47 -12.78
N ILE A 160 35.56 -13.86 -13.23
CA ILE A 160 34.83 -12.84 -12.47
C ILE A 160 34.14 -13.48 -11.26
N THR A 161 33.51 -14.63 -11.45
CA THR A 161 32.83 -15.33 -10.36
C THR A 161 33.84 -15.80 -9.29
N ASP A 162 35.00 -16.30 -9.68
CA ASP A 162 36.07 -16.70 -8.75
C ASP A 162 36.63 -15.50 -7.95
N LEU A 163 36.79 -14.35 -8.60
CA LEU A 163 37.19 -13.11 -7.93
C LEU A 163 36.15 -12.69 -6.87
N PHE A 164 34.86 -12.73 -7.26
CA PHE A 164 33.77 -12.42 -6.33
C PHE A 164 33.69 -13.38 -5.16
N ALA A 165 33.83 -14.67 -5.42
CA ALA A 165 33.79 -15.72 -4.40
C ALA A 165 34.85 -15.53 -3.29
N ARG A 166 36.00 -14.90 -3.62
CA ARG A 166 37.03 -14.58 -2.64
C ARG A 166 36.69 -13.41 -1.71
N LEU A 167 35.71 -12.59 -2.09
CA LEU A 167 35.21 -11.48 -1.29
C LEU A 167 34.03 -11.86 -0.38
N LEU A 168 33.43 -13.04 -0.64
CA LEU A 168 32.31 -13.54 0.16
C LEU A 168 32.79 -14.15 1.49
N PRO A 169 31.96 -14.13 2.53
CA PRO A 169 32.20 -14.85 3.77
C PRO A 169 32.44 -16.35 3.52
N ALA A 170 33.29 -16.96 4.34
CA ALA A 170 33.60 -18.38 4.22
C ALA A 170 32.31 -19.23 4.34
N GLY A 171 32.00 -19.99 3.32
CA GLY A 171 30.81 -20.87 3.23
C GLY A 171 29.72 -20.41 2.24
N GLU A 172 29.88 -19.23 1.62
CA GLU A 172 28.95 -18.71 0.60
C GLU A 172 29.50 -18.79 -0.83
N ALA A 173 30.43 -19.71 -1.08
CA ALA A 173 31.03 -19.89 -2.40
C ALA A 173 29.99 -20.30 -3.44
N MET A 174 29.91 -19.54 -4.54
CA MET A 174 29.11 -19.90 -5.70
C MET A 174 29.82 -20.93 -6.56
N GLU A 175 29.07 -21.91 -7.05
CA GLU A 175 29.56 -22.79 -8.12
C GLU A 175 29.53 -22.06 -9.46
N VAL A 176 30.60 -22.21 -10.23
CA VAL A 176 30.71 -21.65 -11.57
C VAL A 176 30.22 -22.69 -12.57
N ALA A 177 29.23 -22.31 -13.40
CA ALA A 177 28.84 -23.15 -14.50
C ALA A 177 29.99 -23.23 -15.51
N SER A 178 30.45 -24.43 -15.81
CA SER A 178 31.47 -24.74 -16.84
C SER A 178 30.85 -24.77 -18.23
#